data_81ccc3f7ed94f814fdaefc004b236775
#
_entry.id   81ccc3f7ed94f814fdaefc004b236775
#
_cell.length_a   1.000
_cell.length_b   1.000
_cell.length_c   1.000
_cell.angle_alpha   90.00
_cell.angle_beta   90.00
_cell.angle_gamma   90.00
#
_symmetry.space_group_name_H-M   'P 1'
#
loop_
_entity.id
_entity.type
_entity.pdbx_description
1 polymer ?
#
loop_
_entity_poly.entity_id
_entity_poly.type
_entity_poly.pdbx_seq_one_letter_code
_entity_poly.pdbx_strand_id
1 'polypeptide(L)'
;MSFPHPARAGNAAPGTQHSAWIALVLTGLIIGTAFIAIYVGIQRSPAPLHLPLAVVGEPLATATQKRLGDAVTVTEVTSLSEGTHMVQNGDAVAAVALTAPTTLQFDYAGAKGLSESGAARALVHGVADHAGLTLQEKDLVPLAQYDSRGLSAFYVVFGVTLSSFVLAQGLTGAADKIRLRHRLYAMGGFAVLIGVVGATIAGPILGALTARGRCSRQLSRCSPRRSRSRPRRSAPGWELRGSP
;
A
#
# COMPACT_ATOMS: atom_id res chain seq x y z
N MET A 1 -12.88 73.29 1.00
CA MET A 1 -12.22 72.01 0.67
C MET A 1 -12.18 71.17 1.94
N SER A 2 -13.14 70.23 2.10
CA SER A 2 -13.22 69.33 3.29
C SER A 2 -12.44 68.07 2.99
N PHE A 3 -11.41 67.76 3.78
CA PHE A 3 -10.65 66.51 3.67
C PHE A 3 -11.47 65.40 4.32
N PRO A 4 -11.62 64.23 3.69
CA PRO A 4 -12.31 63.07 4.30
C PRO A 4 -11.47 62.51 5.45
N HIS A 5 -12.11 62.36 6.62
CA HIS A 5 -11.53 61.69 7.77
C HIS A 5 -11.22 60.21 7.45
N PRO A 6 -10.03 59.69 7.81
CA PRO A 6 -9.75 58.27 7.69
C PRO A 6 -10.68 57.47 8.63
N ALA A 7 -11.38 56.49 8.05
CA ALA A 7 -12.20 55.55 8.80
C ALA A 7 -11.36 54.85 9.86
N ARG A 8 -11.75 54.94 11.13
CA ARG A 8 -11.17 54.21 12.25
C ARG A 8 -11.27 52.72 11.97
N ALA A 9 -10.14 52.08 11.85
CA ALA A 9 -10.05 50.63 11.86
C ALA A 9 -10.73 50.12 13.15
N GLY A 10 -11.83 49.41 13.02
CA GLY A 10 -12.58 48.85 14.12
C GLY A 10 -11.67 47.89 14.91
N ASN A 11 -11.45 48.22 16.16
CA ASN A 11 -10.81 47.34 17.14
C ASN A 11 -11.65 46.06 17.24
N ALA A 12 -11.14 44.94 16.69
CA ALA A 12 -11.72 43.62 16.93
C ALA A 12 -11.75 43.37 18.45
N ALA A 13 -12.92 43.00 18.96
CA ALA A 13 -13.14 42.79 20.37
C ALA A 13 -12.16 41.75 20.93
N PRO A 14 -11.49 41.98 22.09
CA PRO A 14 -10.43 41.09 22.61
C PRO A 14 -10.89 39.65 22.91
N GLY A 15 -12.19 39.39 23.01
CA GLY A 15 -12.74 38.05 23.25
C GLY A 15 -12.61 37.05 22.10
N THR A 16 -12.49 37.53 20.86
CA THR A 16 -12.41 36.64 19.68
C THR A 16 -11.01 36.07 19.43
N GLN A 17 -9.98 36.76 19.90
CA GLN A 17 -8.59 36.31 19.78
C GLN A 17 -8.27 35.14 20.73
N HIS A 18 -8.80 35.16 21.96
CA HIS A 18 -8.57 34.07 22.91
C HIS A 18 -9.26 32.76 22.54
N SER A 19 -10.40 32.79 21.86
CA SER A 19 -11.08 31.57 21.41
C SER A 19 -10.40 30.93 20.23
N ALA A 20 -9.77 31.70 19.34
CA ALA A 20 -9.14 31.18 18.13
C ALA A 20 -7.89 30.32 18.42
N TRP A 21 -6.99 30.78 19.30
CA TRP A 21 -5.79 29.96 19.62
C TRP A 21 -6.16 28.75 20.47
N ILE A 22 -7.16 28.81 21.35
CA ILE A 22 -7.66 27.66 22.10
C ILE A 22 -8.23 26.62 21.16
N ALA A 23 -9.02 27.01 20.14
CA ALA A 23 -9.53 26.11 19.14
C ALA A 23 -8.41 25.40 18.37
N LEU A 24 -7.35 26.12 17.98
CA LEU A 24 -6.19 25.52 17.30
C LEU A 24 -5.45 24.52 18.18
N VAL A 25 -5.24 24.87 19.47
CA VAL A 25 -4.60 23.95 20.44
C VAL A 25 -5.44 22.70 20.64
N LEU A 26 -6.75 22.84 20.84
CA LEU A 26 -7.66 21.70 21.00
C LEU A 26 -7.71 20.82 19.75
N THR A 27 -7.76 21.43 18.58
CA THR A 27 -7.73 20.67 17.31
C THR A 27 -6.43 19.89 17.18
N GLY A 28 -5.28 20.52 17.45
CA GLY A 28 -3.98 19.83 17.43
C GLY A 28 -3.91 18.69 18.45
N LEU A 29 -4.42 18.92 19.65
CA LEU A 29 -4.47 17.90 20.71
C LEU A 29 -5.35 16.70 20.31
N ILE A 30 -6.54 16.97 19.78
CA ILE A 30 -7.47 15.93 19.32
C ILE A 30 -6.85 15.10 18.21
N ILE A 31 -6.30 15.75 17.17
CA ILE A 31 -5.66 15.07 16.04
C ILE A 31 -4.46 14.25 16.53
N GLY A 32 -3.58 14.82 17.35
CA GLY A 32 -2.41 14.14 17.91
C GLY A 32 -2.80 12.93 18.76
N THR A 33 -3.77 13.11 19.66
CA THR A 33 -4.25 12.01 20.50
C THR A 33 -4.93 10.91 19.68
N ALA A 34 -5.75 11.26 18.70
CA ALA A 34 -6.39 10.32 17.81
C ALA A 34 -5.34 9.51 17.00
N PHE A 35 -4.33 10.20 16.47
CA PHE A 35 -3.23 9.56 15.74
C PHE A 35 -2.48 8.56 16.63
N ILE A 36 -2.09 8.98 17.86
CA ILE A 36 -1.39 8.10 18.81
C ILE A 36 -2.27 6.90 19.18
N ALA A 37 -3.54 7.14 19.51
CA ALA A 37 -4.46 6.09 19.92
C ALA A 37 -4.69 5.06 18.80
N ILE A 38 -4.88 5.52 17.56
CA ILE A 38 -5.08 4.65 16.41
C ILE A 38 -3.78 3.87 16.13
N TYR A 39 -2.64 4.56 16.05
CA TYR A 39 -1.37 3.93 15.70
C TYR A 39 -0.93 2.90 16.76
N VAL A 40 -0.98 3.26 18.04
CA VAL A 40 -0.65 2.35 19.15
C VAL A 40 -1.69 1.24 19.26
N GLY A 41 -2.98 1.55 19.03
CA GLY A 41 -4.06 0.57 19.06
C GLY A 41 -3.91 -0.52 18.00
N ILE A 42 -3.58 -0.14 16.76
CA ILE A 42 -3.35 -1.08 15.66
C ILE A 42 -2.09 -1.94 15.93
N GLN A 43 -1.06 -1.37 16.53
CA GLN A 43 0.19 -2.08 16.81
C GLN A 43 0.13 -3.00 18.04
N ARG A 44 -0.90 -2.84 18.90
CA ARG A 44 -0.97 -3.55 20.17
C ARG A 44 -1.18 -5.06 20.03
N SER A 45 -1.94 -5.50 19.04
CA SER A 45 -2.22 -6.92 18.79
C SER A 45 -2.62 -7.10 17.32
N PRO A 46 -1.66 -7.09 16.39
CA PRO A 46 -1.95 -7.31 14.98
C PRO A 46 -2.39 -8.77 14.81
N ALA A 47 -3.70 -9.02 14.82
CA ALA A 47 -4.23 -10.31 14.41
C ALA A 47 -4.29 -10.33 12.88
N PRO A 48 -3.68 -11.33 12.22
CA PRO A 48 -3.82 -11.48 10.77
C PRO A 48 -5.29 -11.78 10.43
N LEU A 49 -5.79 -11.16 9.37
CA LEU A 49 -7.13 -11.37 8.86
C LEU A 49 -7.05 -11.54 7.35
N HIS A 50 -7.62 -12.67 6.85
CA HIS A 50 -7.66 -13.00 5.43
C HIS A 50 -6.29 -12.96 4.72
N LEU A 51 -5.24 -13.44 5.40
CA LEU A 51 -3.90 -13.48 4.83
C LEU A 51 -3.86 -14.46 3.64
N PRO A 52 -3.55 -14.05 2.40
CA PRO A 52 -3.60 -14.94 1.25
C PRO A 52 -2.42 -15.91 1.25
N LEU A 53 -2.72 -17.20 1.36
CA LEU A 53 -1.76 -18.31 1.33
C LEU A 53 -2.05 -19.24 0.15
N ALA A 54 -1.04 -19.57 -0.64
CA ALA A 54 -1.11 -20.62 -1.65
C ALA A 54 -0.70 -21.96 -1.01
N VAL A 55 -1.55 -22.97 -1.05
CA VAL A 55 -1.28 -24.27 -0.41
C VAL A 55 -1.38 -25.38 -1.45
N VAL A 56 -0.37 -26.24 -1.51
CA VAL A 56 -0.30 -27.32 -2.50
C VAL A 56 -1.10 -28.52 -2.01
N GLY A 57 -2.14 -28.87 -2.78
CA GLY A 57 -2.98 -30.05 -2.60
C GLY A 57 -4.13 -29.83 -1.61
N GLU A 58 -5.29 -30.37 -2.00
CA GLU A 58 -6.56 -30.23 -1.28
C GLU A 58 -6.50 -30.62 0.21
N PRO A 59 -5.89 -31.77 0.61
CA PRO A 59 -5.89 -32.17 2.00
C PRO A 59 -5.18 -31.17 2.92
N LEU A 60 -4.04 -30.61 2.46
CA LEU A 60 -3.27 -29.64 3.21
C LEU A 60 -3.99 -28.28 3.22
N ALA A 61 -4.57 -27.87 2.09
CA ALA A 61 -5.33 -26.62 1.97
C ALA A 61 -6.54 -26.62 2.91
N THR A 62 -7.34 -27.67 2.90
CA THR A 62 -8.51 -27.82 3.76
C THR A 62 -8.11 -27.86 5.24
N ALA A 63 -7.06 -28.61 5.59
CA ALA A 63 -6.56 -28.67 6.97
C ALA A 63 -6.06 -27.30 7.47
N THR A 64 -5.33 -26.57 6.61
CA THR A 64 -4.80 -25.23 6.91
C THR A 64 -5.93 -24.22 7.10
N GLN A 65 -6.91 -24.19 6.18
CA GLN A 65 -8.06 -23.29 6.29
C GLN A 65 -8.89 -23.60 7.53
N LYS A 66 -9.17 -24.87 7.82
CA LYS A 66 -9.93 -25.28 9.02
C LYS A 66 -9.22 -24.90 10.30
N ARG A 67 -7.89 -25.00 10.35
CA ARG A 67 -7.11 -24.72 11.56
C ARG A 67 -6.93 -23.23 11.81
N LEU A 68 -6.68 -22.45 10.76
CA LEU A 68 -6.38 -21.03 10.87
C LEU A 68 -7.63 -20.13 10.71
N GLY A 69 -8.75 -20.66 10.22
CA GLY A 69 -10.01 -19.93 10.10
C GLY A 69 -9.89 -18.63 9.29
N ASP A 70 -10.44 -17.56 9.85
CA ASP A 70 -10.48 -16.24 9.22
C ASP A 70 -9.12 -15.52 9.19
N ALA A 71 -8.10 -16.05 9.89
CA ALA A 71 -6.76 -15.48 9.85
C ALA A 71 -6.13 -15.58 8.46
N VAL A 72 -6.54 -16.56 7.65
CA VAL A 72 -6.00 -16.82 6.33
C VAL A 72 -7.09 -17.00 5.28
N THR A 73 -6.76 -16.68 4.05
CA THR A 73 -7.51 -17.10 2.85
C THR A 73 -6.64 -18.06 2.06
N VAL A 74 -6.99 -19.34 2.11
CA VAL A 74 -6.23 -20.38 1.44
C VAL A 74 -6.67 -20.51 0.00
N THR A 75 -5.72 -20.41 -0.92
CA THR A 75 -5.90 -20.74 -2.34
C THR A 75 -5.19 -22.06 -2.60
N GLU A 76 -5.94 -23.08 -3.01
CA GLU A 76 -5.37 -24.33 -3.42
C GLU A 76 -4.62 -24.17 -4.76
N VAL A 77 -3.44 -24.77 -4.84
CA VAL A 77 -2.61 -24.82 -6.04
C VAL A 77 -2.17 -26.25 -6.31
N THR A 78 -1.92 -26.56 -7.59
CA THR A 78 -1.57 -27.91 -8.02
C THR A 78 -0.10 -28.23 -7.80
N SER A 79 0.75 -27.21 -7.71
CA SER A 79 2.19 -27.35 -7.56
C SER A 79 2.82 -26.22 -6.76
N LEU A 80 3.98 -26.49 -6.15
CA LEU A 80 4.77 -25.45 -5.47
C LEU A 80 5.22 -24.37 -6.45
N SER A 81 5.48 -24.72 -7.71
CA SER A 81 5.83 -23.75 -8.76
C SER A 81 4.72 -22.72 -8.98
N GLU A 82 3.47 -23.17 -9.04
CA GLU A 82 2.32 -22.27 -9.15
C GLU A 82 2.20 -21.37 -7.93
N GLY A 83 2.32 -21.94 -6.73
CA GLY A 83 2.32 -21.18 -5.47
C GLY A 83 3.44 -20.12 -5.42
N THR A 84 4.67 -20.47 -5.82
CA THR A 84 5.79 -19.52 -5.87
C THR A 84 5.57 -18.40 -6.89
N HIS A 85 4.91 -18.67 -8.01
CA HIS A 85 4.49 -17.65 -8.96
C HIS A 85 3.48 -16.67 -8.36
N MET A 86 2.49 -17.16 -7.61
CA MET A 86 1.54 -16.31 -6.91
C MET A 86 2.24 -15.39 -5.89
N VAL A 87 3.20 -15.93 -5.12
CA VAL A 87 4.01 -15.14 -4.18
C VAL A 87 4.83 -14.07 -4.90
N GLN A 88 5.50 -14.42 -6.00
CA GLN A 88 6.30 -13.47 -6.78
C GLN A 88 5.48 -12.38 -7.46
N ASN A 89 4.26 -12.68 -7.85
CA ASN A 89 3.33 -11.72 -8.44
C ASN A 89 2.63 -10.85 -7.38
N GLY A 90 2.66 -11.25 -6.11
CA GLY A 90 2.03 -10.55 -5.01
C GLY A 90 0.60 -10.99 -4.72
N ASP A 91 0.10 -12.03 -5.40
CA ASP A 91 -1.25 -12.59 -5.23
C ASP A 91 -1.37 -13.41 -3.94
N ALA A 92 -0.24 -13.96 -3.44
CA ALA A 92 -0.13 -14.61 -2.15
C ALA A 92 1.03 -14.02 -1.33
N VAL A 93 0.95 -14.14 -0.01
CA VAL A 93 2.05 -13.77 0.90
C VAL A 93 3.06 -14.90 0.99
N ALA A 94 2.58 -16.13 0.96
CA ALA A 94 3.42 -17.32 1.02
C ALA A 94 2.79 -18.50 0.29
N ALA A 95 3.66 -19.45 -0.10
CA ALA A 95 3.30 -20.75 -0.63
C ALA A 95 3.74 -21.85 0.33
N VAL A 96 2.88 -22.82 0.57
CA VAL A 96 3.10 -23.92 1.53
C VAL A 96 2.89 -25.26 0.83
N ALA A 97 3.85 -26.16 0.96
CA ALA A 97 3.79 -27.49 0.39
C ALA A 97 4.40 -28.53 1.32
N LEU A 98 3.84 -29.72 1.35
CA LEU A 98 4.46 -30.86 2.01
C LEU A 98 5.40 -31.54 1.01
N THR A 99 6.72 -31.40 1.21
CA THR A 99 7.74 -31.97 0.31
C THR A 99 8.19 -33.38 0.72
N ALA A 100 8.02 -33.73 1.99
CA ALA A 100 8.23 -35.05 2.54
C ALA A 100 7.22 -35.29 3.66
N PRO A 101 7.02 -36.54 4.13
CA PRO A 101 6.03 -36.84 5.17
C PRO A 101 6.15 -36.01 6.44
N THR A 102 7.35 -35.51 6.74
CA THR A 102 7.66 -34.71 7.94
C THR A 102 8.23 -33.34 7.61
N THR A 103 8.25 -32.92 6.33
CA THR A 103 8.89 -31.66 5.91
C THR A 103 7.90 -30.76 5.20
N LEU A 104 7.67 -29.60 5.78
CA LEU A 104 6.85 -28.53 5.22
C LEU A 104 7.75 -27.48 4.57
N GLN A 105 7.61 -27.26 3.27
CA GLN A 105 8.26 -26.17 2.55
C GLN A 105 7.40 -24.90 2.68
N PHE A 106 8.03 -23.79 3.05
CA PHE A 106 7.40 -22.50 3.23
C PHE A 106 8.16 -21.43 2.45
N ASP A 107 7.62 -21.06 1.29
CA ASP A 107 8.18 -20.05 0.41
C ASP A 107 7.40 -18.74 0.58
N TYR A 108 8.04 -17.66 1.04
CA TYR A 108 7.34 -16.41 1.37
C TYR A 108 7.97 -15.19 0.69
N ALA A 109 7.27 -14.07 0.73
CA ALA A 109 7.76 -12.78 0.25
C ALA A 109 8.09 -11.86 1.43
N GLY A 110 9.37 -11.78 1.83
CA GLY A 110 9.83 -10.85 2.87
C GLY A 110 9.50 -9.39 2.53
N ALA A 111 9.48 -9.04 1.26
CA ALA A 111 9.12 -7.69 0.77
C ALA A 111 7.68 -7.25 1.07
N LYS A 112 6.79 -8.16 1.51
CA LYS A 112 5.47 -7.80 2.04
C LYS A 112 5.54 -7.12 3.43
N GLY A 113 6.74 -7.06 4.01
CA GLY A 113 7.00 -6.41 5.29
C GLY A 113 6.70 -7.28 6.52
N LEU A 114 7.05 -6.75 7.69
CA LEU A 114 6.93 -7.49 8.96
C LEU A 114 5.48 -7.84 9.32
N SER A 115 4.50 -7.04 8.93
CA SER A 115 3.10 -7.29 9.25
C SER A 115 2.54 -8.53 8.54
N GLU A 116 2.69 -8.62 7.22
CA GLU A 116 2.16 -9.74 6.44
C GLU A 116 3.07 -10.97 6.49
N SER A 117 4.36 -10.80 6.15
CA SER A 117 5.33 -11.91 6.12
C SER A 117 5.61 -12.44 7.52
N GLY A 118 5.70 -11.55 8.52
CA GLY A 118 5.89 -11.94 9.92
C GLY A 118 4.69 -12.73 10.46
N ALA A 119 3.46 -12.29 10.14
CA ALA A 119 2.26 -13.01 10.51
C ALA A 119 2.17 -14.38 9.82
N ALA A 120 2.47 -14.46 8.51
CA ALA A 120 2.50 -15.72 7.78
C ALA A 120 3.49 -16.71 8.41
N ARG A 121 4.71 -16.24 8.72
CA ARG A 121 5.73 -17.07 9.38
C ARG A 121 5.25 -17.57 10.73
N ALA A 122 4.73 -16.70 11.59
CA ALA A 122 4.24 -17.09 12.92
C ALA A 122 3.12 -18.14 12.84
N LEU A 123 2.19 -17.99 11.89
CA LEU A 123 1.09 -18.95 11.69
C LEU A 123 1.62 -20.30 11.19
N VAL A 124 2.51 -20.30 10.18
CA VAL A 124 3.03 -21.55 9.60
C VAL A 124 3.96 -22.27 10.57
N HIS A 125 4.79 -21.53 11.33
CA HIS A 125 5.57 -22.11 12.44
C HIS A 125 4.67 -22.79 13.46
N GLY A 126 3.62 -22.11 13.91
CA GLY A 126 2.67 -22.69 14.86
C GLY A 126 1.99 -23.96 14.31
N VAL A 127 1.67 -24.02 13.02
CA VAL A 127 1.13 -25.22 12.36
C VAL A 127 2.17 -26.35 12.33
N ALA A 128 3.40 -26.03 11.91
CA ALA A 128 4.48 -27.02 11.80
C ALA A 128 4.85 -27.62 13.16
N ASP A 129 5.02 -26.76 14.18
CA ASP A 129 5.34 -27.19 15.54
C ASP A 129 4.26 -28.11 16.13
N HIS A 130 3.00 -27.76 15.96
CA HIS A 130 1.90 -28.59 16.43
C HIS A 130 1.77 -29.92 15.70
N ALA A 131 2.16 -29.95 14.42
CA ALA A 131 2.11 -31.16 13.60
C ALA A 131 3.41 -32.00 13.70
N GLY A 132 4.43 -31.53 14.42
CA GLY A 132 5.73 -32.16 14.49
C GLY A 132 6.47 -32.18 13.15
N LEU A 133 6.23 -31.18 12.31
CA LEU A 133 6.84 -31.07 10.97
C LEU A 133 8.10 -30.19 11.03
N THR A 134 9.10 -30.59 10.25
CA THR A 134 10.29 -29.75 10.02
C THR A 134 9.96 -28.69 8.98
N LEU A 135 10.15 -27.42 9.33
CA LEU A 135 9.90 -26.30 8.43
C LEU A 135 11.17 -25.93 7.64
N GLN A 136 11.05 -25.90 6.31
CA GLN A 136 12.07 -25.34 5.41
C GLN A 136 11.56 -24.01 4.84
N GLU A 137 12.25 -22.92 5.21
CA GLU A 137 11.87 -21.58 4.81
C GLU A 137 12.71 -21.07 3.64
N LYS A 138 12.06 -20.37 2.71
CA LYS A 138 12.74 -19.69 1.62
C LYS A 138 12.11 -18.34 1.35
N ASP A 139 12.88 -17.26 1.42
CA ASP A 139 12.44 -15.94 1.01
C ASP A 139 12.61 -15.77 -0.50
N LEU A 140 11.49 -15.70 -1.22
CA LEU A 140 11.47 -15.55 -2.68
C LEU A 140 11.66 -14.10 -3.13
N VAL A 141 11.24 -13.16 -2.30
CA VAL A 141 11.28 -11.72 -2.59
C VAL A 141 11.80 -11.01 -1.33
N PRO A 142 13.11 -11.04 -1.10
CA PRO A 142 13.67 -10.42 0.10
C PRO A 142 13.49 -8.90 0.08
N LEU A 143 13.43 -8.32 1.28
CA LEU A 143 13.52 -6.88 1.47
C LEU A 143 14.84 -6.34 0.90
N ALA A 144 14.85 -5.05 0.59
CA ALA A 144 16.08 -4.38 0.21
C ALA A 144 17.11 -4.48 1.36
N GLN A 145 18.38 -4.57 1.01
CA GLN A 145 19.48 -4.83 1.97
C GLN A 145 19.48 -3.87 3.17
N TYR A 146 19.06 -2.62 2.96
CA TYR A 146 19.05 -1.58 3.99
C TYR A 146 17.63 -1.25 4.47
N ASP A 147 16.63 -2.04 4.10
CA ASP A 147 15.25 -1.91 4.56
C ASP A 147 14.80 -3.17 5.32
N SER A 148 15.52 -3.55 6.35
CA SER A 148 15.29 -4.79 7.12
C SER A 148 13.88 -4.92 7.72
N ARG A 149 13.14 -3.83 7.83
CA ARG A 149 11.79 -3.79 8.40
C ARG A 149 10.68 -3.52 7.38
N GLY A 150 11.02 -3.17 6.14
CA GLY A 150 10.03 -2.78 5.11
C GLY A 150 9.38 -1.42 5.38
N LEU A 151 10.01 -0.56 6.18
CA LEU A 151 9.44 0.72 6.62
C LEU A 151 9.98 1.93 5.85
N SER A 152 10.98 1.74 4.98
CA SER A 152 11.63 2.85 4.27
C SER A 152 10.65 3.63 3.40
N ALA A 153 9.73 2.96 2.71
CA ALA A 153 8.69 3.62 1.93
C ALA A 153 7.76 4.47 2.81
N PHE A 154 7.41 3.99 3.99
CA PHE A 154 6.60 4.74 4.96
C PHE A 154 7.31 6.04 5.37
N TYR A 155 8.59 5.97 5.73
CA TYR A 155 9.35 7.17 6.14
C TYR A 155 9.51 8.18 5.01
N VAL A 156 9.68 7.72 3.76
CA VAL A 156 9.73 8.61 2.60
C VAL A 156 8.39 9.34 2.42
N VAL A 157 7.28 8.62 2.44
CA VAL A 157 5.93 9.22 2.32
C VAL A 157 5.67 10.17 3.48
N PHE A 158 6.01 9.78 4.71
CA PHE A 158 5.83 10.63 5.88
C PHE A 158 6.67 11.91 5.79
N GLY A 159 7.95 11.81 5.41
CA GLY A 159 8.83 12.97 5.22
C GLY A 159 8.34 13.92 4.13
N VAL A 160 7.89 13.40 3.00
CA VAL A 160 7.29 14.19 1.91
C VAL A 160 6.01 14.88 2.38
N THR A 161 5.14 14.17 3.08
CA THR A 161 3.87 14.73 3.58
C THR A 161 4.12 15.84 4.60
N LEU A 162 5.00 15.61 5.57
CA LEU A 162 5.32 16.59 6.61
C LEU A 162 5.94 17.86 6.01
N SER A 163 6.91 17.71 5.12
CA SER A 163 7.56 18.86 4.47
C SER A 163 6.60 19.64 3.57
N SER A 164 5.69 18.95 2.88
CA SER A 164 4.63 19.58 2.07
C SER A 164 3.64 20.35 2.95
N PHE A 165 3.29 19.79 4.12
CA PHE A 165 2.43 20.45 5.09
C PHE A 165 3.07 21.73 5.62
N VAL A 166 4.34 21.67 6.03
CA VAL A 166 5.08 22.86 6.50
C VAL A 166 5.14 23.94 5.43
N LEU A 167 5.42 23.57 4.17
CA LEU A 167 5.39 24.51 3.04
C LEU A 167 4.00 25.16 2.87
N ALA A 168 2.94 24.35 2.89
CA ALA A 168 1.58 24.85 2.74
C ALA A 168 1.20 25.85 3.84
N GLN A 169 1.55 25.55 5.09
CA GLN A 169 1.33 26.46 6.23
C GLN A 169 2.13 27.75 6.07
N GLY A 170 3.40 27.67 5.69
CA GLY A 170 4.24 28.85 5.44
C GLY A 170 3.68 29.74 4.33
N LEU A 171 3.24 29.14 3.21
CA LEU A 171 2.65 29.89 2.09
C LEU A 171 1.28 30.48 2.43
N THR A 172 0.51 29.84 3.32
CA THR A 172 -0.76 30.38 3.81
C THR A 172 -0.52 31.57 4.71
N GLY A 173 0.45 31.49 5.65
CA GLY A 173 0.84 32.61 6.52
C GLY A 173 1.42 33.81 5.77
N ALA A 174 1.97 33.58 4.56
CA ALA A 174 2.50 34.62 3.70
C ALA A 174 1.52 35.04 2.58
N ALA A 175 0.25 34.69 2.69
CA ALA A 175 -0.73 34.87 1.60
C ALA A 175 -0.88 36.33 1.17
N ASP A 176 -0.82 37.28 2.09
CA ASP A 176 -0.97 38.70 1.84
C ASP A 176 0.26 39.33 1.16
N LYS A 177 1.42 38.67 1.29
CA LYS A 177 2.72 39.20 0.80
C LYS A 177 3.12 38.59 -0.55
N ILE A 178 2.61 37.40 -0.89
CA ILE A 178 3.05 36.63 -2.06
C ILE A 178 1.89 36.47 -3.03
N ARG A 179 2.11 36.89 -4.30
CA ARG A 179 1.12 36.72 -5.37
C ARG A 179 0.84 35.24 -5.61
N LEU A 180 -0.41 34.88 -5.92
CA LEU A 180 -0.87 33.50 -6.14
C LEU A 180 0.03 32.72 -7.12
N ARG A 181 0.43 33.35 -8.25
CA ARG A 181 1.31 32.72 -9.24
C ARG A 181 2.64 32.23 -8.64
N HIS A 182 3.27 33.01 -7.75
CA HIS A 182 4.52 32.63 -7.11
C HIS A 182 4.31 31.51 -6.09
N ARG A 183 3.17 31.48 -5.43
CA ARG A 183 2.79 30.37 -4.53
C ARG A 183 2.62 29.07 -5.31
N LEU A 184 1.97 29.11 -6.47
CA LEU A 184 1.82 27.93 -7.34
C LEU A 184 3.17 27.45 -7.88
N TYR A 185 4.06 28.36 -8.30
CA TYR A 185 5.42 27.98 -8.72
C TYR A 185 6.23 27.38 -7.59
N ALA A 186 6.13 27.94 -6.37
CA ALA A 186 6.79 27.39 -5.19
C ALA A 186 6.31 25.97 -4.85
N MET A 187 4.99 25.74 -4.88
CA MET A 187 4.42 24.41 -4.66
C MET A 187 4.84 23.41 -5.74
N GLY A 188 4.75 23.78 -7.01
CA GLY A 188 5.16 22.94 -8.13
C GLY A 188 6.66 22.61 -8.12
N GLY A 189 7.50 23.64 -7.93
CA GLY A 189 8.95 23.46 -7.81
C GLY A 189 9.34 22.61 -6.62
N PHE A 190 8.70 22.81 -5.47
CA PHE A 190 8.92 21.98 -4.29
C PHE A 190 8.50 20.53 -4.51
N ALA A 191 7.35 20.27 -5.15
CA ALA A 191 6.89 18.92 -5.42
C ALA A 191 7.89 18.13 -6.29
N VAL A 192 8.45 18.79 -7.32
CA VAL A 192 9.49 18.18 -8.15
C VAL A 192 10.76 17.95 -7.34
N LEU A 193 11.21 18.96 -6.60
CA LEU A 193 12.46 18.89 -5.82
C LEU A 193 12.39 17.80 -4.76
N ILE A 194 11.32 17.75 -3.95
CA ILE A 194 11.18 16.75 -2.88
C ILE A 194 11.03 15.34 -3.46
N GLY A 195 10.37 15.21 -4.62
CA GLY A 195 10.28 13.95 -5.34
C GLY A 195 11.64 13.43 -5.81
N VAL A 196 12.47 14.30 -6.41
CA VAL A 196 13.84 13.97 -6.83
C VAL A 196 14.71 13.64 -5.62
N VAL A 197 14.68 14.47 -4.58
CA VAL A 197 15.46 14.25 -3.34
C VAL A 197 15.05 12.93 -2.67
N GLY A 198 13.75 12.68 -2.54
CA GLY A 198 13.25 11.43 -1.97
C GLY A 198 13.67 10.20 -2.77
N ALA A 199 13.55 10.27 -4.11
CA ALA A 199 13.97 9.18 -4.99
C ALA A 199 15.49 8.93 -4.97
N THR A 200 16.30 9.98 -4.91
CA THR A 200 17.78 9.85 -4.87
C THR A 200 18.26 9.35 -3.51
N ILE A 201 17.68 9.81 -2.42
CA ILE A 201 18.05 9.35 -1.08
C ILE A 201 17.62 7.89 -0.89
N ALA A 202 16.35 7.58 -1.15
CA ALA A 202 15.81 6.26 -0.90
C ALA A 202 16.33 5.19 -1.89
N GLY A 203 16.65 5.58 -3.12
CA GLY A 203 17.19 4.68 -4.14
C GLY A 203 18.71 4.55 -4.09
N PRO A 204 19.46 5.37 -4.84
CA PRO A 204 20.89 5.14 -5.04
C PRO A 204 21.76 5.40 -3.81
N ILE A 205 21.34 6.29 -2.89
CA ILE A 205 22.17 6.63 -1.71
C ILE A 205 21.99 5.60 -0.60
N LEU A 206 20.75 5.29 -0.22
CA LEU A 206 20.47 4.38 0.89
C LEU A 206 20.15 2.95 0.42
N GLY A 207 19.93 2.71 -0.89
CA GLY A 207 19.60 1.38 -1.42
C GLY A 207 18.36 0.72 -0.80
N ALA A 208 17.51 1.54 -0.15
CA ALA A 208 16.34 1.07 0.59
C ALA A 208 15.15 0.79 -0.33
N LEU A 209 15.12 1.42 -1.51
CA LEU A 209 14.12 1.20 -2.54
C LEU A 209 14.80 0.70 -3.81
N THR A 210 14.79 -0.59 -4.04
CA THR A 210 15.22 -1.16 -5.31
C THR A 210 14.10 -0.97 -6.34
N ALA A 211 14.26 -0.01 -7.25
CA ALA A 211 13.40 0.12 -8.41
C ALA A 211 13.64 -1.09 -9.34
N ARG A 212 13.09 -2.26 -8.99
CA ARG A 212 12.97 -3.37 -9.92
C ARG A 212 12.02 -2.94 -11.02
N GLY A 213 12.53 -2.81 -12.25
CA GLY A 213 11.85 -2.34 -13.44
C GLY A 213 10.63 -3.17 -13.89
N ARG A 214 9.71 -3.48 -12.97
CA ARG A 214 8.41 -4.09 -13.30
C ARG A 214 7.42 -3.08 -13.89
N CYS A 215 7.65 -1.78 -13.69
CA CYS A 215 6.75 -0.75 -14.21
C CYS A 215 6.77 -0.67 -15.75
N SER A 216 7.88 -1.03 -16.41
CA SER A 216 7.97 -1.00 -17.88
C SER A 216 7.20 -2.13 -18.57
N ARG A 217 7.00 -3.28 -17.90
CA ARG A 217 6.24 -4.41 -18.48
C ARG A 217 4.72 -4.26 -18.33
N GLN A 218 4.25 -3.52 -17.36
CA GLN A 218 2.81 -3.32 -17.16
C GLN A 218 2.24 -2.27 -18.10
N LEU A 219 3.02 -1.23 -18.44
CA LEU A 219 2.61 -0.22 -19.43
C LEU A 219 2.50 -0.79 -20.86
N SER A 220 3.30 -1.80 -21.21
CA SER A 220 3.18 -2.47 -22.51
C SER A 220 1.99 -3.44 -22.61
N ARG A 221 1.39 -3.86 -21.50
CA ARG A 221 0.17 -4.69 -21.48
C ARG A 221 -1.14 -3.89 -21.52
N CYS A 222 -1.09 -2.59 -21.28
CA CYS A 222 -2.24 -1.68 -21.41
C CYS A 222 -2.42 -1.12 -22.82
N SER A 223 -1.78 -1.69 -23.84
CA SER A 223 -2.10 -1.38 -25.24
C SER A 223 -3.55 -1.83 -25.51
N PRO A 224 -4.45 -0.94 -25.93
CA PRO A 224 -5.84 -1.32 -26.18
C PRO A 224 -5.86 -2.38 -27.26
N ARG A 225 -6.33 -3.56 -26.89
CA ARG A 225 -6.58 -4.69 -27.81
C ARG A 225 -7.52 -4.17 -28.88
N ARG A 226 -6.97 -3.78 -30.06
CA ARG A 226 -7.77 -3.48 -31.24
C ARG A 226 -8.76 -4.64 -31.45
N SER A 227 -10.01 -4.35 -31.23
CA SER A 227 -11.10 -5.27 -31.55
C SER A 227 -11.03 -5.56 -33.06
N ARG A 228 -10.46 -6.72 -33.41
CA ARG A 228 -10.63 -7.27 -34.74
C ARG A 228 -12.14 -7.52 -34.91
N SER A 229 -12.78 -6.69 -35.73
CA SER A 229 -14.10 -6.89 -36.24
C SER A 229 -14.22 -8.32 -36.80
N ARG A 230 -15.04 -9.13 -36.16
CA ARG A 230 -15.46 -10.43 -36.69
C ARG A 230 -16.18 -10.19 -38.01
N PRO A 231 -15.83 -10.91 -39.11
CA PRO A 231 -16.64 -10.88 -40.30
C PRO A 231 -18.03 -11.50 -39.97
N ARG A 232 -19.07 -10.77 -40.36
CA ARG A 232 -20.47 -11.26 -40.32
C ARG A 232 -20.53 -12.53 -41.13
N ARG A 233 -20.78 -13.67 -40.50
CA ARG A 233 -21.26 -14.88 -41.17
C ARG A 233 -22.69 -14.64 -41.55
N SER A 234 -22.92 -14.62 -42.87
CA SER A 234 -24.26 -14.68 -43.48
C SER A 234 -24.97 -15.95 -43.03
N ALA A 235 -26.16 -15.79 -42.51
CA ALA A 235 -27.06 -16.89 -42.14
C ALA A 235 -27.56 -17.61 -43.41
N PRO A 236 -27.64 -18.95 -43.42
CA PRO A 236 -28.29 -19.67 -44.50
C PRO A 236 -29.81 -19.53 -44.36
N GLY A 237 -30.45 -19.23 -45.50
CA GLY A 237 -31.90 -19.06 -45.63
C GLY A 237 -32.64 -20.35 -45.31
N TRP A 238 -33.77 -20.23 -44.62
CA TRP A 238 -34.78 -21.25 -44.39
C TRP A 238 -35.74 -21.23 -45.59
N GLU A 239 -35.59 -22.13 -46.50
CA GLU A 239 -36.64 -22.44 -47.45
C GLU A 239 -37.70 -23.33 -46.78
N LEU A 240 -38.89 -22.73 -46.58
CA LEU A 240 -40.10 -23.45 -46.30
C LEU A 240 -40.57 -24.17 -47.58
N ARG A 241 -40.48 -25.50 -47.60
CA ARG A 241 -41.17 -26.32 -48.62
C ARG A 241 -42.42 -26.90 -48.00
N GLY A 242 -43.55 -26.45 -48.51
CA GLY A 242 -44.92 -26.91 -48.16
C GLY A 242 -45.19 -28.30 -48.70
N SER A 243 -46.15 -28.87 -48.04
CA SER A 243 -46.89 -30.13 -48.21
C SER A 243 -47.47 -30.41 -49.61
N PRO A 244 -47.90 -31.65 -49.85
CA PRO A 244 -49.35 -31.91 -49.71
C PRO A 244 -49.68 -32.86 -48.56
#